data_e011496411a14f7cb48a164bb9f5cd94
#
_entry.id   e011496411a14f7cb48a164bb9f5cd94
#
_cell.length_a   1.000
_cell.length_b   1.000
_cell.length_c   1.000
_cell.angle_alpha   90.00
_cell.angle_beta   90.00
_cell.angle_gamma   90.00
#
_symmetry.space_group_name_H-M   'P 1'
#
loop_
_entity.id
_entity.type
_entity.pdbx_description
1 polymer ?
#
loop_
_entity_poly.entity_id
_entity_poly.type
_entity_poly.pdbx_seq_one_letter_code
_entity_poly.pdbx_strand_id
1 'polypeptide(L)'
;VDAVQSSKFLSVKKSRELIRKLEGLASRWEAQSLQRQVYAVGRVKSMNESIYYSIDTIHTAISQDRQIAFRYFEWTMEKTVRYRRDGQLYERSPYALVWDDENYYLVAYDHTASPPGIRHYRVDKMANLSVLEESRLGKATFDGFDMAQYAKQMFGMFGGAQQDVELRFAARLAGVVLDRFGKEVTLLPDGGSFFRVHVQAVVSPQFMGWVAGFGTDAKLLGPPAVVREYTAFCREMLAQYE
;
A
#
# COMPACT_ATOMS: atom_id res chain seq x y z
N VAL A 1 8.08 -22.01 -5.14
CA VAL A 1 9.12 -21.79 -4.13
C VAL A 1 9.48 -20.31 -4.09
N ASP A 2 9.87 -19.70 -5.21
CA ASP A 2 10.37 -18.31 -5.29
C ASP A 2 9.38 -17.28 -4.69
N ALA A 3 8.08 -17.38 -5.00
CA ALA A 3 7.05 -16.53 -4.44
C ALA A 3 6.96 -16.63 -2.90
N VAL A 4 7.14 -17.85 -2.34
CA VAL A 4 7.18 -18.07 -0.88
C VAL A 4 8.45 -17.48 -0.27
N GLN A 5 9.58 -17.65 -0.95
CA GLN A 5 10.86 -17.17 -0.46
C GLN A 5 10.94 -15.64 -0.51
N SER A 6 10.41 -15.01 -1.56
CA SER A 6 10.41 -13.56 -1.75
C SER A 6 9.34 -12.83 -0.94
N SER A 7 8.31 -13.51 -0.43
CA SER A 7 7.22 -12.89 0.32
C SER A 7 7.70 -12.27 1.63
N LYS A 8 7.43 -10.98 1.83
CA LYS A 8 7.62 -10.30 3.13
C LYS A 8 6.57 -10.69 4.16
N PHE A 9 5.39 -11.13 3.68
CA PHE A 9 4.28 -11.52 4.52
C PHE A 9 4.59 -12.77 5.35
N LEU A 10 5.28 -13.74 4.76
CA LEU A 10 5.64 -14.97 5.45
C LEU A 10 6.86 -14.78 6.35
N SER A 11 6.77 -15.20 7.62
CA SER A 11 7.94 -15.27 8.50
C SER A 11 8.98 -16.26 7.94
N VAL A 12 10.25 -16.10 8.34
CA VAL A 12 11.32 -17.03 7.92
C VAL A 12 10.96 -18.47 8.24
N LYS A 13 10.40 -18.73 9.44
CA LYS A 13 9.97 -20.05 9.88
C LYS A 13 8.87 -20.62 8.97
N LYS A 14 7.82 -19.85 8.73
CA LYS A 14 6.69 -20.25 7.86
C LYS A 14 7.10 -20.46 6.42
N SER A 15 8.00 -19.62 5.87
CA SER A 15 8.53 -19.81 4.53
C SER A 15 9.27 -21.15 4.41
N ARG A 16 10.15 -21.48 5.36
CA ARG A 16 10.89 -22.75 5.36
C ARG A 16 9.95 -23.96 5.49
N GLU A 17 8.94 -23.87 6.36
CA GLU A 17 7.95 -24.91 6.53
C GLU A 17 7.15 -25.17 5.25
N LEU A 18 6.69 -24.09 4.60
CA LEU A 18 5.92 -24.18 3.36
C LEU A 18 6.76 -24.69 2.18
N ILE A 19 8.00 -24.22 2.05
CA ILE A 19 8.92 -24.71 1.02
C ILE A 19 9.16 -26.20 1.20
N ARG A 20 9.41 -26.68 2.43
CA ARG A 20 9.58 -28.11 2.70
C ARG A 20 8.35 -28.94 2.32
N LYS A 21 7.12 -28.41 2.55
CA LYS A 21 5.89 -29.08 2.14
C LYS A 21 5.76 -29.12 0.60
N LEU A 22 6.12 -28.04 -0.10
CA LEU A 22 6.11 -28.00 -1.56
C LEU A 22 7.14 -28.95 -2.17
N GLU A 23 8.35 -29.02 -1.60
CA GLU A 23 9.38 -29.99 -1.99
C GLU A 23 8.92 -31.43 -1.83
N GLY A 24 8.13 -31.73 -0.78
CA GLY A 24 7.55 -33.05 -0.54
C GLY A 24 6.48 -33.47 -1.57
N LEU A 25 5.96 -32.54 -2.38
CA LEU A 25 5.03 -32.82 -3.48
C LEU A 25 5.73 -33.13 -4.81
N ALA A 26 7.04 -32.86 -4.89
CA ALA A 26 7.85 -33.07 -6.08
C ALA A 26 8.69 -34.36 -5.96
N SER A 27 9.12 -34.90 -7.11
CA SER A 27 10.09 -35.99 -7.12
C SER A 27 11.43 -35.53 -6.51
N ARG A 28 12.26 -36.47 -6.01
CA ARG A 28 13.57 -36.15 -5.43
C ARG A 28 14.47 -35.34 -6.36
N TRP A 29 14.39 -35.58 -7.66
CA TRP A 29 15.15 -34.85 -8.69
C TRP A 29 14.64 -33.44 -8.91
N GLU A 30 13.32 -33.24 -8.94
CA GLU A 30 12.69 -31.94 -9.05
C GLU A 30 12.88 -31.13 -7.76
N ALA A 31 12.78 -31.75 -6.58
CA ALA A 31 13.01 -31.07 -5.30
C ALA A 31 14.41 -30.44 -5.21
N GLN A 32 15.47 -31.12 -5.71
CA GLN A 32 16.80 -30.53 -5.80
C GLN A 32 16.89 -29.36 -6.78
N SER A 33 16.11 -29.38 -7.87
CA SER A 33 16.06 -28.26 -8.81
C SER A 33 15.27 -27.07 -8.28
N LEU A 34 14.35 -27.28 -7.32
CA LEU A 34 13.57 -26.23 -6.64
C LEU A 34 14.39 -25.43 -5.62
N GLN A 35 15.52 -25.96 -5.18
CA GLN A 35 16.49 -25.24 -4.32
C GLN A 35 17.33 -24.21 -5.10
N ARG A 36 16.76 -23.66 -6.18
CA ARG A 36 17.42 -22.58 -6.92
C ARG A 36 17.59 -21.40 -5.98
N GLN A 37 18.81 -20.86 -5.98
CA GLN A 37 19.17 -19.71 -5.16
C GLN A 37 18.56 -18.44 -5.75
N VAL A 38 17.29 -18.18 -5.47
CA VAL A 38 16.74 -16.83 -5.63
C VAL A 38 17.21 -16.02 -4.43
N TYR A 39 18.23 -15.21 -4.64
CA TYR A 39 18.67 -14.25 -3.63
C TYR A 39 17.66 -13.12 -3.54
N ALA A 40 16.71 -13.21 -2.62
CA ALA A 40 15.88 -12.08 -2.23
C ALA A 40 16.73 -11.10 -1.42
N VAL A 41 17.43 -10.20 -2.09
CA VAL A 41 18.36 -9.26 -1.47
C VAL A 41 17.59 -8.36 -0.50
N GLY A 42 17.98 -8.40 0.79
CA GLY A 42 17.59 -7.40 1.78
C GLY A 42 16.12 -7.41 2.22
N ARG A 43 15.33 -8.42 1.90
CA ARG A 43 13.92 -8.48 2.30
C ARG A 43 13.77 -8.86 3.77
N VAL A 44 13.44 -7.86 4.59
CA VAL A 44 13.06 -8.09 5.99
C VAL A 44 11.69 -8.75 5.99
N LYS A 45 11.64 -10.05 6.35
CA LYS A 45 10.38 -10.77 6.51
C LYS A 45 9.63 -10.31 7.75
N SER A 46 8.30 -10.41 7.73
CA SER A 46 7.48 -10.11 8.89
C SER A 46 7.94 -10.93 10.10
N MET A 47 8.17 -10.25 11.22
CA MET A 47 8.44 -10.89 12.51
C MET A 47 7.14 -11.16 13.29
N ASN A 48 6.01 -10.69 12.78
CA ASN A 48 4.72 -10.80 13.43
C ASN A 48 3.92 -11.98 12.85
N GLU A 49 3.95 -13.11 13.52
CA GLU A 49 3.16 -14.29 13.14
C GLU A 49 1.65 -14.10 13.40
N SER A 50 1.25 -13.10 14.20
CA SER A 50 -0.15 -12.80 14.46
C SER A 50 -0.88 -12.16 13.28
N ILE A 51 -0.16 -11.73 12.23
CA ILE A 51 -0.75 -11.10 11.04
C ILE A 51 -1.80 -12.00 10.36
N TYR A 52 -1.61 -13.33 10.37
CA TYR A 52 -2.57 -14.27 9.80
C TYR A 52 -3.91 -14.24 10.55
N TYR A 53 -3.84 -14.23 11.89
CA TYR A 53 -5.02 -14.14 12.74
C TYR A 53 -5.69 -12.78 12.59
N SER A 54 -4.91 -11.71 12.45
CA SER A 54 -5.45 -10.36 12.21
C SER A 54 -6.23 -10.29 10.90
N ILE A 55 -5.70 -10.88 9.82
CA ILE A 55 -6.38 -10.93 8.52
C ILE A 55 -7.68 -11.71 8.62
N ASP A 56 -7.66 -12.89 9.25
CA ASP A 56 -8.85 -13.73 9.45
C ASP A 56 -9.92 -13.02 10.28
N THR A 57 -9.51 -12.37 11.36
CA THR A 57 -10.38 -11.56 12.21
C THR A 57 -11.03 -10.41 11.43
N ILE A 58 -10.27 -9.72 10.57
CA ILE A 58 -10.79 -8.64 9.72
C ILE A 58 -11.80 -9.19 8.71
N HIS A 59 -11.50 -10.30 8.05
CA HIS A 59 -12.44 -10.96 7.13
C HIS A 59 -13.73 -11.36 7.83
N THR A 60 -13.62 -11.93 9.04
CA THR A 60 -14.78 -12.29 9.86
C THR A 60 -15.63 -11.05 10.17
N ALA A 61 -15.03 -9.96 10.60
CA ALA A 61 -15.75 -8.72 10.89
C ALA A 61 -16.44 -8.14 9.66
N ILE A 62 -15.79 -8.17 8.50
CA ILE A 62 -16.37 -7.73 7.22
C ILE A 62 -17.59 -8.59 6.85
N SER A 63 -17.46 -9.92 6.94
CA SER A 63 -18.53 -10.85 6.57
C SER A 63 -19.74 -10.78 7.50
N GLN A 64 -19.52 -10.47 8.77
CA GLN A 64 -20.54 -10.34 9.79
C GLN A 64 -21.10 -8.92 9.93
N ASP A 65 -20.66 -7.97 9.10
CA ASP A 65 -21.04 -6.55 9.18
C ASP A 65 -20.73 -5.92 10.55
N ARG A 66 -19.57 -6.23 11.14
CA ARG A 66 -19.16 -5.81 12.48
C ARG A 66 -17.99 -4.83 12.45
N GLN A 67 -17.91 -3.98 13.47
CA GLN A 67 -16.74 -3.17 13.76
C GLN A 67 -15.62 -4.01 14.37
N ILE A 68 -14.42 -3.46 14.37
CA ILE A 68 -13.25 -4.03 15.02
C ILE A 68 -12.63 -3.04 15.98
N ALA A 69 -11.99 -3.56 17.04
CA ALA A 69 -11.14 -2.78 17.92
C ALA A 69 -9.69 -3.31 17.88
N PHE A 70 -8.72 -2.42 17.89
CA PHE A 70 -7.31 -2.77 17.92
C PHE A 70 -6.47 -1.64 18.51
N ARG A 71 -5.23 -1.96 18.97
CA ARG A 71 -4.20 -0.98 19.26
C ARG A 71 -3.29 -0.83 18.05
N TYR A 72 -2.85 0.39 17.75
CA TYR A 72 -1.98 0.66 16.61
C TYR A 72 -0.62 1.15 17.10
N PHE A 73 0.46 0.57 16.58
CA PHE A 73 1.80 0.88 17.03
C PHE A 73 2.73 1.37 15.91
N GLU A 74 3.82 1.97 16.32
CA GLU A 74 4.94 2.36 15.47
C GLU A 74 6.25 1.90 16.10
N TRP A 75 7.28 1.77 15.28
CA TRP A 75 8.62 1.51 15.75
C TRP A 75 9.31 2.80 16.17
N THR A 76 9.99 2.79 17.31
CA THR A 76 10.86 3.90 17.74
C THR A 76 12.26 3.75 17.14
N MET A 77 13.11 4.77 17.31
CA MET A 77 14.52 4.71 16.89
C MET A 77 15.31 3.63 17.63
N GLU A 78 14.89 3.28 18.84
CA GLU A 78 15.45 2.21 19.66
C GLU A 78 14.97 0.81 19.23
N LYS A 79 14.21 0.73 18.13
CA LYS A 79 13.61 -0.51 17.60
C LYS A 79 12.66 -1.20 18.58
N THR A 80 12.02 -0.41 19.43
CA THR A 80 10.95 -0.85 20.33
C THR A 80 9.58 -0.44 19.81
N VAL A 81 8.54 -1.11 20.28
CA VAL A 81 7.14 -0.80 19.92
C VAL A 81 6.64 0.34 20.80
N ARG A 82 6.08 1.37 20.17
CA ARG A 82 5.34 2.43 20.86
C ARG A 82 3.90 2.46 20.33
N TYR A 83 2.93 2.31 21.22
CA TYR A 83 1.53 2.44 20.85
C TYR A 83 1.17 3.89 20.61
N ARG A 84 0.44 4.15 19.52
CA ARG A 84 -0.14 5.47 19.25
C ARG A 84 -1.30 5.76 20.19
N ARG A 85 -1.62 7.05 20.39
CA ARG A 85 -2.70 7.51 21.28
C ARG A 85 -2.59 6.89 22.69
N ASP A 86 -1.41 6.78 23.23
CA ASP A 86 -1.14 6.22 24.57
C ASP A 86 -1.75 4.82 24.76
N GLY A 87 -1.83 4.03 23.67
CA GLY A 87 -2.37 2.68 23.70
C GLY A 87 -3.90 2.59 23.69
N GLN A 88 -4.61 3.69 23.46
CA GLN A 88 -6.07 3.66 23.28
C GLN A 88 -6.48 2.78 22.11
N LEU A 89 -7.65 2.17 22.22
CA LEU A 89 -8.24 1.36 21.17
C LEU A 89 -8.71 2.23 20.00
N TYR A 90 -8.50 1.72 18.81
CA TYR A 90 -9.07 2.21 17.57
C TYR A 90 -10.30 1.36 17.25
N GLU A 91 -11.48 1.92 17.32
CA GLU A 91 -12.73 1.29 16.90
C GLU A 91 -13.04 1.72 15.48
N ARG A 92 -13.08 0.77 14.56
CA ARG A 92 -13.16 1.05 13.11
C ARG A 92 -14.13 0.10 12.42
N SER A 93 -14.74 0.60 11.36
CA SER A 93 -15.57 -0.21 10.48
C SER A 93 -14.72 -0.71 9.30
N PRO A 94 -14.38 -2.02 9.25
CA PRO A 94 -13.53 -2.57 8.19
C PRO A 94 -14.33 -2.74 6.90
N TYR A 95 -13.76 -2.37 5.74
CA TYR A 95 -14.42 -2.52 4.45
C TYR A 95 -13.67 -3.38 3.46
N ALA A 96 -12.33 -3.29 3.43
CA ALA A 96 -11.52 -4.12 2.57
C ALA A 96 -10.12 -4.34 3.14
N LEU A 97 -9.51 -5.44 2.70
CA LEU A 97 -8.06 -5.64 2.78
C LEU A 97 -7.45 -5.42 1.40
N VAL A 98 -6.45 -4.56 1.33
CA VAL A 98 -5.69 -4.27 0.11
C VAL A 98 -4.26 -4.75 0.30
N TRP A 99 -3.74 -5.44 -0.72
CA TRP A 99 -2.33 -5.81 -0.78
C TRP A 99 -1.59 -4.77 -1.62
N ASP A 100 -0.68 -4.02 -1.00
CA ASP A 100 0.13 -3.00 -1.67
C ASP A 100 1.55 -2.99 -1.08
N ASP A 101 2.56 -2.88 -1.95
CA ASP A 101 3.99 -2.91 -1.59
C ASP A 101 4.32 -4.00 -0.53
N GLU A 102 3.84 -5.22 -0.80
CA GLU A 102 4.07 -6.41 0.03
C GLU A 102 3.55 -6.31 1.48
N ASN A 103 2.59 -5.43 1.74
CA ASN A 103 1.90 -5.30 3.01
C ASN A 103 0.38 -5.39 2.84
N TYR A 104 -0.30 -5.93 3.85
CA TYR A 104 -1.74 -5.81 3.95
C TYR A 104 -2.12 -4.49 4.60
N TYR A 105 -3.03 -3.79 3.95
CA TYR A 105 -3.66 -2.58 4.46
C TYR A 105 -5.15 -2.82 4.67
N LEU A 106 -5.63 -2.50 5.85
CA LEU A 106 -7.06 -2.37 6.11
C LEU A 106 -7.54 -1.02 5.59
N VAL A 107 -8.53 -1.03 4.72
CA VAL A 107 -9.34 0.15 4.39
C VAL A 107 -10.55 0.15 5.31
N ALA A 108 -10.67 1.17 6.15
CA ALA A 108 -11.72 1.26 7.16
C ALA A 108 -12.34 2.66 7.20
N TYR A 109 -13.58 2.74 7.64
CA TYR A 109 -14.23 3.99 7.97
C TYR A 109 -13.92 4.37 9.41
N ASP A 110 -13.43 5.59 9.59
CA ASP A 110 -13.18 6.22 10.90
C ASP A 110 -14.27 7.24 11.19
N HIS A 111 -15.22 6.88 12.03
CA HIS A 111 -16.30 7.75 12.46
C HIS A 111 -15.86 8.77 13.52
N THR A 112 -14.69 8.55 14.13
CA THR A 112 -14.13 9.43 15.18
C THR A 112 -13.23 10.54 14.61
N ALA A 113 -12.87 10.44 13.32
CA ALA A 113 -12.10 11.47 12.65
C ALA A 113 -12.92 12.73 12.39
N SER A 114 -12.25 13.86 12.24
CA SER A 114 -12.88 15.14 11.87
C SER A 114 -12.23 15.66 10.58
N PRO A 115 -12.92 15.60 9.43
CA PRO A 115 -14.20 14.92 9.19
C PRO A 115 -14.09 13.39 9.23
N PRO A 116 -15.20 12.68 9.50
CA PRO A 116 -15.27 11.22 9.37
C PRO A 116 -14.92 10.78 7.93
N GLY A 117 -14.30 9.61 7.78
CA GLY A 117 -13.95 9.16 6.44
C GLY A 117 -13.05 7.93 6.39
N ILE A 118 -12.56 7.63 5.20
CA ILE A 118 -11.70 6.48 4.93
C ILE A 118 -10.32 6.69 5.55
N ARG A 119 -9.80 5.66 6.20
CA ARG A 119 -8.44 5.58 6.73
C ARG A 119 -7.82 4.24 6.39
N HIS A 120 -6.49 4.24 6.26
CA HIS A 120 -5.70 3.05 5.97
C HIS A 120 -4.83 2.70 7.17
N TYR A 121 -4.81 1.40 7.48
CA TYR A 121 -4.00 0.88 8.58
C TYR A 121 -3.21 -0.33 8.09
N ARG A 122 -1.92 -0.34 8.31
CA ARG A 122 -1.10 -1.53 8.06
C ARG A 122 -1.48 -2.60 9.07
N VAL A 123 -1.82 -3.79 8.58
CA VAL A 123 -2.29 -4.90 9.43
C VAL A 123 -1.18 -5.42 10.33
N ASP A 124 0.07 -5.40 9.87
CA ASP A 124 1.24 -5.80 10.66
C ASP A 124 1.55 -4.90 11.86
N LYS A 125 0.95 -3.70 11.92
CA LYS A 125 1.06 -2.74 13.02
C LYS A 125 -0.15 -2.74 13.96
N MET A 126 -1.06 -3.69 13.79
CA MET A 126 -2.20 -3.87 14.68
C MET A 126 -1.86 -4.87 15.77
N ALA A 127 -2.30 -4.58 16.98
CA ALA A 127 -2.19 -5.48 18.13
C ALA A 127 -3.55 -5.57 18.85
N ASN A 128 -3.81 -6.72 19.47
CA ASN A 128 -5.02 -6.98 20.24
C ASN A 128 -6.30 -6.74 19.41
N LEU A 129 -6.30 -7.22 18.18
CA LEU A 129 -7.43 -7.09 17.27
C LEU A 129 -8.59 -7.98 17.72
N SER A 130 -9.78 -7.42 17.80
CA SER A 130 -11.02 -8.13 18.13
C SER A 130 -12.19 -7.63 17.29
N VAL A 131 -13.17 -8.49 17.06
CA VAL A 131 -14.47 -8.14 16.47
C VAL A 131 -15.37 -7.60 17.57
N LEU A 132 -16.08 -6.51 17.28
CA LEU A 132 -17.06 -5.89 18.18
C LEU A 132 -18.47 -6.37 17.83
N GLU A 133 -19.42 -6.12 18.72
CA GLU A 133 -20.84 -6.44 18.49
C GLU A 133 -21.55 -5.36 17.65
N GLU A 134 -20.98 -4.17 17.57
CA GLU A 134 -21.51 -3.02 16.84
C GLU A 134 -21.42 -3.24 15.32
N SER A 135 -22.49 -2.86 14.62
CA SER A 135 -22.53 -2.88 13.15
C SER A 135 -21.60 -1.85 12.55
N ARG A 136 -21.10 -2.11 11.35
CA ARG A 136 -20.23 -1.17 10.61
C ARG A 136 -20.96 0.14 10.31
N LEU A 137 -20.24 1.23 10.44
CA LEU A 137 -20.65 2.58 10.05
C LEU A 137 -20.05 2.96 8.69
N GLY A 138 -20.61 3.98 8.05
CA GLY A 138 -20.03 4.54 6.82
C GLY A 138 -20.41 3.77 5.54
N LYS A 139 -21.48 2.97 5.53
CA LYS A 139 -21.92 2.21 4.34
C LYS A 139 -22.10 3.10 3.11
N ALA A 140 -22.74 4.26 3.28
CA ALA A 140 -22.95 5.20 2.18
C ALA A 140 -21.67 5.71 1.51
N THR A 141 -20.55 5.72 2.24
CA THR A 141 -19.24 6.08 1.68
C THR A 141 -18.70 5.01 0.73
N PHE A 142 -19.12 3.76 0.92
CA PHE A 142 -18.65 2.60 0.15
C PHE A 142 -19.68 2.06 -0.86
N ASP A 143 -20.90 2.62 -0.87
CA ASP A 143 -21.89 2.25 -1.86
C ASP A 143 -21.43 2.68 -3.26
N GLY A 144 -21.30 1.71 -4.17
CA GLY A 144 -20.77 1.92 -5.52
C GLY A 144 -19.25 2.19 -5.59
N PHE A 145 -18.53 2.01 -4.49
CA PHE A 145 -17.10 2.25 -4.41
C PHE A 145 -16.28 1.12 -5.06
N ASP A 146 -15.57 1.44 -6.14
CA ASP A 146 -14.65 0.50 -6.77
C ASP A 146 -13.33 0.45 -6.01
N MET A 147 -13.19 -0.57 -5.14
CA MET A 147 -12.00 -0.77 -4.33
C MET A 147 -10.75 -1.06 -5.17
N ALA A 148 -10.89 -1.73 -6.32
CA ALA A 148 -9.77 -2.05 -7.19
C ALA A 148 -9.24 -0.79 -7.88
N GLN A 149 -10.14 0.05 -8.37
CA GLN A 149 -9.77 1.35 -8.93
C GLN A 149 -9.15 2.26 -7.87
N TYR A 150 -9.75 2.32 -6.70
CA TYR A 150 -9.24 3.10 -5.57
C TYR A 150 -7.81 2.70 -5.19
N ALA A 151 -7.54 1.41 -5.04
CA ALA A 151 -6.21 0.91 -4.69
C ALA A 151 -5.15 1.28 -5.76
N LYS A 152 -5.51 1.25 -7.05
CA LYS A 152 -4.60 1.65 -8.14
C LYS A 152 -4.20 3.13 -8.10
N GLN A 153 -5.08 4.00 -7.59
CA GLN A 153 -4.86 5.44 -7.51
C GLN A 153 -3.99 5.85 -6.31
N MET A 154 -3.82 4.95 -5.34
CA MET A 154 -3.05 5.20 -4.13
C MET A 154 -1.56 4.95 -4.35
N PHE A 155 -0.74 5.75 -3.72
CA PHE A 155 0.71 5.57 -3.66
C PHE A 155 1.09 5.16 -2.23
N GLY A 156 1.45 3.88 -2.03
CA GLY A 156 1.79 3.31 -0.72
C GLY A 156 0.67 3.42 0.31
N MET A 157 -0.61 3.44 -0.13
CA MET A 157 -1.80 3.57 0.71
C MET A 157 -1.82 4.83 1.60
N PHE A 158 -1.10 5.88 1.18
CA PHE A 158 -1.17 7.19 1.83
C PHE A 158 -2.43 7.95 1.39
N GLY A 159 -3.17 8.48 2.36
CA GLY A 159 -4.34 9.30 2.12
C GLY A 159 -3.98 10.66 1.50
N GLY A 160 -4.92 11.22 0.76
CA GLY A 160 -4.83 12.53 0.12
C GLY A 160 -6.08 12.81 -0.70
N ALA A 161 -6.13 13.96 -1.37
CA ALA A 161 -7.21 14.27 -2.28
C ALA A 161 -7.00 13.54 -3.61
N GLN A 162 -8.06 12.86 -4.08
CA GLN A 162 -8.08 12.29 -5.43
C GLN A 162 -8.19 13.44 -6.43
N GLN A 163 -7.29 13.48 -7.42
CA GLN A 163 -7.22 14.52 -8.45
C GLN A 163 -6.98 13.89 -9.82
N ASP A 164 -7.54 14.52 -10.85
CA ASP A 164 -7.14 14.28 -12.23
C ASP A 164 -5.84 15.06 -12.48
N VAL A 165 -4.74 14.35 -12.68
CA VAL A 165 -3.43 14.94 -12.88
C VAL A 165 -2.95 14.73 -14.32
N GLU A 166 -2.35 15.77 -14.88
CA GLU A 166 -1.65 15.70 -16.15
C GLU A 166 -0.14 15.65 -15.89
N LEU A 167 0.49 14.62 -16.43
CA LEU A 167 1.92 14.36 -16.30
C LEU A 167 2.56 14.28 -17.68
N ARG A 168 3.79 14.75 -17.80
CA ARG A 168 4.65 14.59 -18.97
C ARG A 168 5.83 13.70 -18.59
N PHE A 169 6.15 12.73 -19.44
CA PHE A 169 7.27 11.81 -19.23
C PHE A 169 8.14 11.72 -20.48
N ALA A 170 9.44 11.45 -20.27
CA ALA A 170 10.31 11.04 -21.36
C ALA A 170 9.84 9.72 -21.97
N ALA A 171 9.92 9.56 -23.29
CA ALA A 171 9.39 8.39 -24.01
C ALA A 171 9.90 7.05 -23.47
N ARG A 172 11.14 7.00 -22.97
CA ARG A 172 11.74 5.81 -22.34
C ARG A 172 11.00 5.33 -21.07
N LEU A 173 10.20 6.18 -20.44
CA LEU A 173 9.43 5.87 -19.23
C LEU A 173 8.04 5.31 -19.52
N ALA A 174 7.70 5.06 -20.80
CA ALA A 174 6.38 4.53 -21.16
C ALA A 174 6.06 3.22 -20.41
N GLY A 175 7.01 2.29 -20.31
CA GLY A 175 6.84 1.05 -19.54
C GLY A 175 6.51 1.30 -18.08
N VAL A 176 7.21 2.22 -17.42
CA VAL A 176 6.98 2.59 -16.01
C VAL A 176 5.56 3.14 -15.80
N VAL A 177 5.07 3.97 -16.73
CA VAL A 177 3.72 4.54 -16.66
C VAL A 177 2.67 3.44 -16.87
N LEU A 178 2.87 2.54 -17.85
CA LEU A 178 1.97 1.41 -18.09
C LEU A 178 1.95 0.42 -16.91
N ASP A 179 3.11 0.14 -16.30
CA ASP A 179 3.19 -0.72 -15.13
C ASP A 179 2.45 -0.12 -13.93
N ARG A 180 2.49 1.21 -13.79
CA ARG A 180 1.85 1.90 -12.67
C ARG A 180 0.36 2.10 -12.86
N PHE A 181 -0.08 2.58 -14.02
CA PHE A 181 -1.47 3.01 -14.25
C PHE A 181 -2.28 2.01 -15.10
N GLY A 182 -1.62 1.01 -15.67
CA GLY A 182 -2.24 0.00 -16.51
C GLY A 182 -2.14 0.34 -18.00
N LYS A 183 -2.41 -0.66 -18.84
CA LYS A 183 -2.28 -0.54 -20.30
C LYS A 183 -3.39 0.28 -20.95
N GLU A 184 -4.48 0.52 -20.23
CA GLU A 184 -5.64 1.27 -20.72
C GLU A 184 -5.41 2.79 -20.72
N VAL A 185 -4.32 3.27 -20.11
CA VAL A 185 -3.99 4.69 -20.05
C VAL A 185 -3.54 5.17 -21.44
N THR A 186 -4.06 6.34 -21.86
CA THR A 186 -3.72 6.92 -23.16
C THR A 186 -2.43 7.71 -23.04
N LEU A 187 -1.41 7.34 -23.81
CA LEU A 187 -0.15 8.07 -23.94
C LEU A 187 -0.23 8.98 -25.16
N LEU A 188 -0.24 10.31 -24.94
CA LEU A 188 -0.33 11.32 -25.99
C LEU A 188 1.08 11.86 -26.34
N PRO A 189 1.57 11.69 -27.57
CA PRO A 189 2.88 12.21 -27.97
C PRO A 189 3.01 13.72 -27.69
N ASP A 190 4.16 14.14 -27.17
CA ASP A 190 4.48 15.54 -26.84
C ASP A 190 5.89 15.90 -27.30
N GLY A 191 6.03 16.15 -28.61
CA GLY A 191 7.31 16.45 -29.25
C GLY A 191 8.33 15.30 -29.14
N GLY A 192 8.49 14.51 -30.15
CA GLY A 192 9.47 13.42 -30.42
C GLY A 192 10.05 12.59 -29.27
N SER A 193 10.37 13.18 -28.12
CA SER A 193 11.05 12.52 -27.01
C SER A 193 10.22 12.43 -25.73
N PHE A 194 9.00 12.93 -25.73
CA PHE A 194 8.12 12.96 -24.56
C PHE A 194 6.70 12.51 -24.92
N PHE A 195 5.92 12.17 -23.90
CA PHE A 195 4.48 11.97 -23.99
C PHE A 195 3.78 12.56 -22.77
N ARG A 196 2.49 12.85 -22.92
CA ARG A 196 1.61 13.26 -21.83
C ARG A 196 0.63 12.17 -21.49
N VAL A 197 0.21 12.15 -20.24
CA VAL A 197 -0.78 11.22 -19.73
C VAL A 197 -1.68 11.93 -18.73
N HIS A 198 -2.99 11.63 -18.79
CA HIS A 198 -3.98 12.04 -17.81
C HIS A 198 -4.33 10.84 -16.94
N VAL A 199 -4.18 10.95 -15.65
CA VAL A 199 -4.46 9.87 -14.70
C VAL A 199 -5.14 10.42 -13.44
N GLN A 200 -6.01 9.60 -12.87
CA GLN A 200 -6.51 9.84 -11.52
C GLN A 200 -5.49 9.33 -10.50
N ALA A 201 -5.07 10.19 -9.60
CA ALA A 201 -4.14 9.84 -8.54
C ALA A 201 -4.54 10.49 -7.21
N VAL A 202 -4.24 9.82 -6.12
CA VAL A 202 -4.31 10.43 -4.79
C VAL A 202 -3.03 11.24 -4.57
N VAL A 203 -3.18 12.56 -4.57
CA VAL A 203 -2.05 13.48 -4.34
C VAL A 203 -1.60 13.36 -2.89
N SER A 204 -0.39 12.89 -2.70
CA SER A 204 0.23 12.59 -1.41
C SER A 204 1.73 12.81 -1.49
N PRO A 205 2.46 12.90 -0.36
CA PRO A 205 3.92 12.98 -0.38
C PRO A 205 4.57 11.82 -1.15
N GLN A 206 3.99 10.62 -1.13
CA GLN A 206 4.49 9.47 -1.87
C GLN A 206 4.29 9.62 -3.39
N PHE A 207 3.14 10.15 -3.82
CA PHE A 207 2.94 10.51 -5.23
C PHE A 207 3.96 11.55 -5.69
N MET A 208 4.15 12.62 -4.89
CA MET A 208 5.13 13.67 -5.20
C MET A 208 6.56 13.12 -5.25
N GLY A 209 6.93 12.26 -4.29
CA GLY A 209 8.23 11.59 -4.26
C GLY A 209 8.42 10.65 -5.46
N TRP A 210 7.37 9.94 -5.88
CA TRP A 210 7.42 9.09 -7.07
C TRP A 210 7.68 9.91 -8.34
N VAL A 211 6.99 11.04 -8.53
CA VAL A 211 7.23 11.95 -9.66
C VAL A 211 8.65 12.52 -9.60
N ALA A 212 9.08 12.99 -8.42
CA ALA A 212 10.43 13.55 -8.20
C ALA A 212 11.55 12.54 -8.49
N GLY A 213 11.30 11.24 -8.27
CA GLY A 213 12.26 10.16 -8.52
C GLY A 213 12.71 10.03 -9.98
N PHE A 214 11.97 10.61 -10.93
CA PHE A 214 12.34 10.63 -12.36
C PHE A 214 13.13 11.90 -12.75
N GLY A 215 13.37 12.81 -11.81
CA GLY A 215 14.12 14.03 -12.05
C GLY A 215 13.50 14.86 -13.19
N THR A 216 14.33 15.24 -14.17
CA THR A 216 13.91 16.04 -15.33
C THR A 216 13.13 15.26 -16.40
N ASP A 217 13.06 13.92 -16.27
CA ASP A 217 12.32 13.07 -17.20
C ASP A 217 10.81 13.03 -16.94
N ALA A 218 10.37 13.53 -15.79
CA ALA A 218 8.97 13.68 -15.46
C ALA A 218 8.63 15.13 -15.09
N LYS A 219 7.44 15.57 -15.46
CA LYS A 219 6.94 16.91 -15.11
C LYS A 219 5.44 16.82 -14.82
N LEU A 220 5.02 17.38 -13.71
CA LEU A 220 3.61 17.60 -13.40
C LEU A 220 3.14 18.85 -14.13
N LEU A 221 2.14 18.73 -15.02
CA LEU A 221 1.61 19.81 -15.84
C LEU A 221 0.33 20.41 -15.25
N GLY A 222 -0.47 19.61 -14.57
CA GLY A 222 -1.76 20.07 -14.03
C GLY A 222 -2.37 19.09 -13.03
N PRO A 223 -3.41 19.52 -12.30
CA PRO A 223 -3.99 20.87 -12.29
C PRO A 223 -3.10 21.91 -11.56
N PRO A 224 -3.32 23.22 -11.76
CA PRO A 224 -2.45 24.25 -11.19
C PRO A 224 -2.29 24.19 -9.66
N ALA A 225 -3.30 23.75 -8.94
CA ALA A 225 -3.21 23.56 -7.49
C ALA A 225 -2.16 22.51 -7.12
N VAL A 226 -2.21 21.33 -7.77
CA VAL A 226 -1.27 20.23 -7.52
C VAL A 226 0.15 20.62 -7.97
N VAL A 227 0.29 21.39 -9.06
CA VAL A 227 1.60 21.92 -9.49
C VAL A 227 2.20 22.84 -8.42
N ARG A 228 1.38 23.69 -7.78
CA ARG A 228 1.85 24.55 -6.67
C ARG A 228 2.30 23.72 -5.47
N GLU A 229 1.50 22.72 -5.06
CA GLU A 229 1.85 21.81 -3.96
C GLU A 229 3.16 21.06 -4.25
N TYR A 230 3.31 20.53 -5.46
CA TYR A 230 4.53 19.85 -5.89
C TYR A 230 5.74 20.77 -5.90
N THR A 231 5.56 22.03 -6.35
CA THR A 231 6.63 23.03 -6.34
C THR A 231 7.06 23.37 -4.90
N ALA A 232 6.10 23.51 -3.96
CA ALA A 232 6.39 23.72 -2.56
C ALA A 232 7.17 22.52 -1.97
N PHE A 233 6.70 21.28 -2.22
CA PHE A 233 7.38 20.06 -1.82
C PHE A 233 8.84 19.99 -2.32
N CYS A 234 9.09 20.32 -3.58
CA CYS A 234 10.46 20.34 -4.13
C CYS A 234 11.33 21.43 -3.46
N ARG A 235 10.77 22.60 -3.16
CA ARG A 235 11.50 23.68 -2.47
C ARG A 235 11.85 23.31 -1.02
N GLU A 236 10.93 22.68 -0.30
CA GLU A 236 11.17 22.18 1.07
C GLU A 236 12.29 21.12 1.08
N MET A 237 12.33 20.25 0.05
CA MET A 237 13.44 19.31 -0.07
C MET A 237 14.77 20.02 -0.32
N LEU A 238 14.82 20.98 -1.24
CA LEU A 238 16.03 21.71 -1.60
C LEU A 238 16.58 22.51 -0.40
N ALA A 239 15.70 23.16 0.36
CA ALA A 239 16.07 23.94 1.54
C ALA A 239 16.78 23.15 2.65
N GLN A 240 16.77 21.81 2.60
CA GLN A 240 17.53 20.97 3.54
C GLN A 240 19.01 20.85 3.18
N TYR A 241 19.40 21.30 1.97
CA TYR A 241 20.75 21.19 1.43
C TYR A 241 21.41 22.55 1.19
N GLU A 242 20.68 23.64 1.42
CA GLU A 242 21.16 25.03 1.41
C GLU A 242 21.50 25.52 2.82
#